data_4b9a55f8fa98f9f4cd130c67c4a3354e
#
_entry.id   4b9a55f8fa98f9f4cd130c67c4a3354e
#
_cell.length_a   1.000
_cell.length_b   1.000
_cell.length_c   1.000
_cell.angle_alpha   90.00
_cell.angle_beta   90.00
_cell.angle_gamma   90.00
#
_symmetry.space_group_name_H-M   'P 1'
#
loop_
_entity.id
_entity.type
_entity.pdbx_description
1 polymer ?
#
loop_
_entity_poly.entity_id
_entity_poly.type
_entity_poly.pdbx_seq_one_letter_code
_entity_poly.pdbx_strand_id
1 'polypeptide(L)'
;MSGSLYRAGASAIAAGLSLSMAAPSVWACATCGCTLSADAAMGYSAEPGWRLNVEYDYLHQDELRQGTHAVSGVPPGTELEHDTLNRYFTVDLNYRPNEDWNIDLKVPYVVRTHSTYGEYDPDRPLPDLSYSRSSSLGDLKLIGSYQGFLPAHNLGVQFGVKLPTGQYGTAVNFNRGPNAGTPLDASLQPGTGSTDLILGAYYYQPISENLDIMINGQFQSAVKERLDQPGNDYRPGNSVTLSAGMRYEAHPNWVPQLQLNLLHKSADQGALADVPDTVGTVLYVSPGLTARLLPQLQGYVFAQLPVYSNLDGYQLFPRFTVSVGLSYAFGGHSP
;
A
#
# COMPACT_ATOMS: atom_id res chain seq x y z
N MET A 1 52.77 22.58 70.23
CA MET A 1 51.68 23.48 69.84
C MET A 1 51.12 22.86 68.53
N SER A 2 50.23 22.10 68.70
CA SER A 2 48.88 21.76 68.25
C SER A 2 48.60 22.15 66.77
N GLY A 3 48.45 21.17 65.95
CA GLY A 3 47.98 21.23 64.59
C GLY A 3 47.08 20.05 64.30
N SER A 4 45.80 20.32 64.23
CA SER A 4 44.68 19.38 64.01
C SER A 4 44.64 18.79 62.60
N LEU A 5 44.54 17.47 62.51
CA LEU A 5 44.28 16.74 61.29
C LEU A 5 42.76 16.68 60.98
N TYR A 6 42.34 17.27 59.87
CA TYR A 6 41.01 17.07 59.30
C TYR A 6 41.07 15.96 58.27
N ARG A 7 40.38 14.84 58.56
CA ARG A 7 40.10 13.80 57.60
C ARG A 7 38.90 14.22 56.75
N ALA A 8 39.09 14.35 55.45
CA ALA A 8 38.02 14.46 54.48
C ALA A 8 37.61 13.06 54.02
N GLY A 9 36.37 12.67 54.34
CA GLY A 9 35.77 11.43 53.83
C GLY A 9 35.31 11.61 52.38
N ALA A 10 35.84 10.80 51.51
CA ALA A 10 35.37 10.69 50.13
C ALA A 10 34.15 9.77 50.06
N SER A 11 32.96 10.36 49.87
CA SER A 11 31.75 9.60 49.53
C SER A 11 31.75 9.31 48.05
N ALA A 12 31.98 8.06 47.69
CA ALA A 12 31.80 7.57 46.31
C ALA A 12 30.31 7.43 46.01
N ILE A 13 29.79 8.31 45.19
CA ILE A 13 28.47 8.16 44.59
C ILE A 13 28.61 7.20 43.40
N ALA A 14 28.17 5.97 43.59
CA ALA A 14 27.98 5.01 42.51
C ALA A 14 26.73 5.41 41.72
N ALA A 15 26.93 6.16 40.62
CA ALA A 15 25.88 6.36 39.62
C ALA A 15 25.68 5.08 38.82
N GLY A 16 24.65 4.31 39.19
CA GLY A 16 24.20 3.17 38.39
C GLY A 16 23.63 3.70 37.07
N LEU A 17 24.40 3.54 35.98
CA LEU A 17 23.89 3.64 34.63
C LEU A 17 23.01 2.40 34.40
N SER A 18 21.70 2.58 34.56
CA SER A 18 20.72 1.65 33.99
C SER A 18 20.74 1.87 32.47
N LEU A 19 21.51 1.05 31.76
CA LEU A 19 21.29 0.86 30.32
C LEU A 19 19.91 0.20 30.17
N SER A 20 18.91 1.00 29.87
CA SER A 20 17.70 0.51 29.23
C SER A 20 18.11 0.03 27.84
N MET A 21 18.30 -1.29 27.71
CA MET A 21 18.30 -1.94 26.42
C MET A 21 16.91 -1.73 25.82
N ALA A 22 16.80 -0.73 24.94
CA ALA A 22 15.69 -0.66 24.01
C ALA A 22 15.82 -1.92 23.14
N ALA A 23 14.91 -2.87 23.29
CA ALA A 23 14.80 -3.98 22.38
C ALA A 23 14.61 -3.40 20.95
N PRO A 24 15.38 -3.84 19.96
CA PRO A 24 15.14 -3.44 18.59
C PRO A 24 13.73 -3.88 18.22
N SER A 25 12.89 -2.94 17.85
CA SER A 25 11.55 -3.20 17.35
C SER A 25 11.70 -3.85 15.98
N VAL A 26 11.03 -4.94 15.75
CA VAL A 26 11.14 -5.83 14.59
C VAL A 26 9.91 -5.63 13.72
N TRP A 27 10.03 -5.51 12.38
CA TRP A 27 9.10 -4.74 11.55
C TRP A 27 8.81 -5.39 10.19
N ALA A 28 7.55 -5.38 9.78
CA ALA A 28 7.02 -6.06 8.61
C ALA A 28 6.84 -5.16 7.37
N CYS A 29 6.95 -5.73 6.17
CA CYS A 29 6.91 -5.02 4.90
C CYS A 29 5.51 -4.65 4.40
N ALA A 30 5.31 -3.39 3.99
CA ALA A 30 4.11 -2.91 3.30
C ALA A 30 4.41 -2.32 1.91
N THR A 31 5.56 -2.62 1.30
CA THR A 31 5.99 -2.01 0.04
C THR A 31 5.22 -2.53 -1.17
N CYS A 32 4.77 -3.81 -1.13
CA CYS A 32 4.07 -4.43 -2.24
C CYS A 32 2.56 -4.20 -2.12
N GLY A 33 2.02 -3.22 -2.83
CA GLY A 33 0.60 -2.89 -2.88
C GLY A 33 -0.05 -3.21 -4.22
N CYS A 34 -1.39 -3.22 -4.28
CA CYS A 34 -2.12 -3.26 -5.55
C CYS A 34 -1.93 -1.94 -6.30
N THR A 35 -1.51 -2.03 -7.56
CA THR A 35 -1.22 -0.88 -8.41
C THR A 35 -2.25 -0.67 -9.51
N LEU A 36 -3.25 -1.58 -9.59
CA LEU A 36 -4.29 -1.50 -10.58
C LEU A 36 -5.25 -0.33 -10.26
N SER A 37 -5.71 0.35 -11.31
CA SER A 37 -6.75 1.36 -11.23
C SER A 37 -8.02 0.84 -11.89
N ALA A 38 -9.16 0.95 -11.21
CA ALA A 38 -10.46 0.60 -11.79
C ALA A 38 -10.72 1.39 -13.09
N ASP A 39 -10.35 2.68 -13.15
CA ASP A 39 -10.49 3.50 -14.36
C ASP A 39 -9.63 2.95 -15.50
N ALA A 40 -8.39 2.54 -15.19
CA ALA A 40 -7.52 1.92 -16.19
C ALA A 40 -8.08 0.58 -16.68
N ALA A 41 -8.68 -0.22 -15.79
CA ALA A 41 -9.29 -1.50 -16.12
C ALA A 41 -10.55 -1.32 -16.99
N MET A 42 -11.37 -0.31 -16.68
CA MET A 42 -12.65 -0.07 -17.36
C MET A 42 -12.51 0.77 -18.63
N GLY A 43 -11.35 1.39 -18.86
CA GLY A 43 -11.13 2.42 -19.85
C GLY A 43 -11.63 3.78 -19.37
N TYR A 44 -10.86 4.81 -19.69
CA TYR A 44 -11.24 6.17 -19.38
C TYR A 44 -12.43 6.57 -20.23
N SER A 45 -13.53 7.01 -19.59
CA SER A 45 -14.75 7.47 -20.27
C SER A 45 -14.96 8.95 -19.98
N ALA A 46 -15.46 9.68 -20.96
CA ALA A 46 -15.88 11.08 -20.79
C ALA A 46 -17.38 11.24 -20.51
N GLU A 47 -18.15 10.15 -20.50
CA GLU A 47 -19.61 10.22 -20.33
C GLU A 47 -20.00 10.71 -18.92
N PRO A 48 -20.83 11.79 -18.81
CA PRO A 48 -21.35 12.25 -17.53
C PRO A 48 -22.23 11.22 -16.83
N GLY A 49 -22.25 11.22 -15.50
CA GLY A 49 -23.08 10.31 -14.72
C GLY A 49 -22.39 9.80 -13.47
N TRP A 50 -22.98 8.79 -12.89
CA TRP A 50 -22.47 8.10 -11.71
C TRP A 50 -21.97 6.71 -12.10
N ARG A 51 -20.92 6.27 -11.41
CA ARG A 51 -20.42 4.90 -11.50
C ARG A 51 -20.08 4.40 -10.11
N LEU A 52 -20.53 3.19 -9.80
CA LEU A 52 -20.16 2.48 -8.59
C LEU A 52 -19.25 1.32 -8.97
N ASN A 53 -18.03 1.34 -8.48
CA ASN A 53 -17.07 0.25 -8.62
C ASN A 53 -16.96 -0.51 -7.29
N VAL A 54 -16.89 -1.83 -7.36
CA VAL A 54 -16.57 -2.69 -6.22
C VAL A 54 -15.42 -3.59 -6.66
N GLU A 55 -14.31 -3.52 -5.97
CA GLU A 55 -13.09 -4.26 -6.28
C GLU A 55 -12.69 -5.14 -5.11
N TYR A 56 -12.22 -6.32 -5.40
CA TYR A 56 -11.58 -7.23 -4.47
C TYR A 56 -10.16 -7.52 -4.94
N ASP A 57 -9.17 -7.25 -4.07
CA ASP A 57 -7.77 -7.57 -4.30
C ASP A 57 -7.32 -8.66 -3.33
N TYR A 58 -6.64 -9.65 -3.89
CA TYR A 58 -5.97 -10.71 -3.17
C TYR A 58 -4.47 -10.56 -3.33
N LEU A 59 -3.76 -10.32 -2.23
CA LEU A 59 -2.32 -10.15 -2.17
C LEU A 59 -1.75 -11.03 -1.07
N HIS A 60 -1.09 -12.13 -1.47
CA HIS A 60 -0.44 -13.07 -0.55
C HIS A 60 1.06 -12.94 -0.67
N GLN A 61 1.71 -12.55 0.42
CA GLN A 61 3.15 -12.33 0.54
C GLN A 61 3.73 -13.47 1.39
N ASP A 62 4.33 -14.46 0.72
CA ASP A 62 4.86 -15.70 1.31
C ASP A 62 6.29 -16.02 0.85
N GLU A 63 6.93 -15.10 0.12
CA GLU A 63 8.30 -15.22 -0.33
C GLU A 63 9.16 -14.12 0.29
N LEU A 64 10.14 -14.49 1.09
CA LEU A 64 11.09 -13.53 1.65
C LEU A 64 12.08 -13.09 0.57
N ARG A 65 12.30 -11.77 0.41
CA ARG A 65 13.21 -11.20 -0.56
C ARG A 65 14.11 -10.12 0.02
N GLN A 66 15.29 -9.97 -0.60
CA GLN A 66 16.21 -8.87 -0.39
C GLN A 66 16.77 -8.44 -1.75
N GLY A 67 16.79 -7.15 -2.03
CA GLY A 67 17.19 -6.64 -3.34
C GLY A 67 16.34 -7.25 -4.44
N THR A 68 16.97 -7.88 -5.40
CA THR A 68 16.33 -8.51 -6.56
C THR A 68 16.09 -10.01 -6.40
N HIS A 69 16.42 -10.62 -5.25
CA HIS A 69 16.48 -12.06 -5.09
C HIS A 69 15.58 -12.56 -3.94
N ALA A 70 15.05 -13.77 -4.10
CA ALA A 70 14.47 -14.50 -2.99
C ALA A 70 15.57 -14.99 -2.05
N VAL A 71 15.30 -14.96 -0.75
CA VAL A 71 16.21 -15.43 0.31
C VAL A 71 15.51 -16.43 1.22
N SER A 72 16.28 -17.33 1.85
CA SER A 72 15.72 -18.38 2.70
C SER A 72 15.79 -18.08 4.20
N GLY A 73 16.29 -16.92 4.60
CA GLY A 73 16.45 -16.51 5.98
C GLY A 73 16.97 -15.09 6.09
N VAL A 74 17.11 -14.64 7.32
CA VAL A 74 17.57 -13.30 7.70
C VAL A 74 18.82 -13.39 8.58
N PRO A 75 19.62 -12.31 8.71
CA PRO A 75 20.70 -12.24 9.70
C PRO A 75 20.17 -12.34 11.13
N PRO A 76 21.04 -12.76 12.09
CA PRO A 76 20.71 -12.69 13.50
C PRO A 76 20.29 -11.29 13.94
N GLY A 77 19.24 -11.21 14.77
CA GLY A 77 18.70 -9.93 15.25
C GLY A 77 17.75 -9.23 14.27
N THR A 78 17.46 -9.83 13.12
CA THR A 78 16.45 -9.37 12.17
C THR A 78 15.18 -10.19 12.31
N GLU A 79 14.02 -9.59 12.09
CA GLU A 79 12.77 -10.33 12.09
C GLU A 79 12.71 -11.36 10.96
N LEU A 80 12.28 -12.55 11.30
CA LEU A 80 11.95 -13.58 10.34
C LEU A 80 10.42 -13.63 10.17
N GLU A 81 9.93 -12.83 9.23
CA GLU A 81 8.54 -12.89 8.82
C GLU A 81 8.21 -14.22 8.13
N HIS A 82 6.98 -14.67 8.28
CA HIS A 82 6.54 -15.93 7.69
C HIS A 82 5.51 -15.75 6.58
N ASP A 83 4.44 -14.97 6.83
CA ASP A 83 3.32 -14.85 5.90
C ASP A 83 2.50 -13.60 6.16
N THR A 84 2.11 -12.92 5.09
CA THR A 84 1.15 -11.81 5.15
C THR A 84 0.12 -11.96 4.03
N LEU A 85 -1.13 -12.17 4.41
CA LEU A 85 -2.24 -12.21 3.45
C LEU A 85 -3.11 -10.96 3.60
N ASN A 86 -3.14 -10.17 2.55
CA ASN A 86 -3.98 -8.98 2.42
C ASN A 86 -5.16 -9.26 1.48
N ARG A 87 -6.34 -8.87 1.91
CA ARG A 87 -7.56 -8.83 1.11
C ARG A 87 -8.16 -7.45 1.25
N TYR A 88 -8.26 -6.74 0.14
CA TYR A 88 -8.86 -5.42 0.10
C TYR A 88 -10.21 -5.51 -0.59
N PHE A 89 -11.23 -4.90 0.00
CA PHE A 89 -12.52 -4.67 -0.61
C PHE A 89 -12.67 -3.18 -0.75
N THR A 90 -12.61 -2.67 -1.97
CA THR A 90 -12.72 -1.24 -2.23
C THR A 90 -14.05 -0.92 -2.89
N VAL A 91 -14.81 -0.02 -2.28
CA VAL A 91 -15.97 0.62 -2.91
C VAL A 91 -15.52 1.97 -3.40
N ASP A 92 -15.70 2.23 -4.69
CA ASP A 92 -15.33 3.48 -5.34
C ASP A 92 -16.57 4.09 -5.98
N LEU A 93 -16.98 5.25 -5.49
CA LEU A 93 -18.08 6.03 -6.03
C LEU A 93 -17.51 7.14 -6.89
N ASN A 94 -17.73 7.02 -8.18
CA ASN A 94 -17.28 7.97 -9.19
C ASN A 94 -18.45 8.83 -9.65
N TYR A 95 -18.25 10.14 -9.68
CA TYR A 95 -19.21 11.11 -10.17
C TYR A 95 -18.59 12.01 -11.23
N ARG A 96 -19.15 12.01 -12.41
CA ARG A 96 -18.74 12.84 -13.53
C ARG A 96 -19.84 13.87 -13.86
N PRO A 97 -19.71 15.13 -13.39
CA PRO A 97 -20.71 16.16 -13.64
C PRO A 97 -20.78 16.59 -15.11
N ASN A 98 -19.70 16.49 -15.85
CA ASN A 98 -19.55 16.78 -17.28
C ASN A 98 -18.35 16.01 -17.85
N GLU A 99 -18.07 16.21 -19.14
CA GLU A 99 -16.97 15.53 -19.85
C GLU A 99 -15.57 15.90 -19.32
N ASP A 100 -15.41 17.06 -18.66
CA ASP A 100 -14.12 17.57 -18.18
C ASP A 100 -13.76 17.10 -16.78
N TRP A 101 -14.73 16.97 -15.88
CA TRP A 101 -14.50 16.76 -14.46
C TRP A 101 -14.95 15.38 -13.99
N ASN A 102 -14.17 14.83 -13.08
CA ASN A 102 -14.49 13.59 -12.39
C ASN A 102 -14.13 13.70 -10.90
N ILE A 103 -14.92 13.08 -10.04
CA ILE A 103 -14.70 13.01 -8.59
C ILE A 103 -14.86 11.55 -8.16
N ASP A 104 -13.85 11.01 -7.49
CA ASP A 104 -13.81 9.64 -6.96
C ASP A 104 -13.75 9.66 -5.44
N LEU A 105 -14.63 8.90 -4.79
CA LEU A 105 -14.55 8.58 -3.37
C LEU A 105 -14.25 7.10 -3.21
N LYS A 106 -13.04 6.76 -2.76
CA LYS A 106 -12.58 5.37 -2.54
C LYS A 106 -12.63 5.03 -1.06
N VAL A 107 -13.33 3.96 -0.73
CA VAL A 107 -13.54 3.44 0.64
C VAL A 107 -12.98 2.03 0.71
N PRO A 108 -11.75 1.82 1.17
CA PRO A 108 -11.19 0.49 1.32
C PRO A 108 -11.60 -0.15 2.65
N TYR A 109 -11.91 -1.44 2.62
CA TYR A 109 -12.01 -2.31 3.78
C TYR A 109 -10.91 -3.35 3.72
N VAL A 110 -10.05 -3.39 4.73
CA VAL A 110 -8.86 -4.22 4.78
C VAL A 110 -9.10 -5.42 5.69
N VAL A 111 -8.88 -6.62 5.18
CA VAL A 111 -8.78 -7.84 5.97
C VAL A 111 -7.36 -8.37 5.82
N ARG A 112 -6.60 -8.37 6.90
CA ARG A 112 -5.20 -8.79 6.92
C ARG A 112 -4.96 -9.88 7.95
N THR A 113 -4.18 -10.89 7.55
CA THR A 113 -3.53 -11.81 8.47
C THR A 113 -2.04 -11.68 8.30
N HIS A 114 -1.30 -11.71 9.40
CA HIS A 114 0.15 -11.64 9.41
C HIS A 114 0.70 -12.62 10.43
N SER A 115 1.84 -13.22 10.13
CA SER A 115 2.55 -14.10 11.04
C SER A 115 4.06 -13.95 10.93
N THR A 116 4.74 -14.08 12.08
CA THR A 116 6.19 -13.93 12.19
C THR A 116 6.73 -14.87 13.25
N TYR A 117 7.98 -15.30 13.08
CA TYR A 117 8.77 -15.96 14.13
C TYR A 117 9.37 -14.95 15.11
N GLY A 118 9.31 -13.63 14.79
CA GLY A 118 10.00 -12.59 15.53
C GLY A 118 11.49 -12.56 15.22
N GLU A 119 12.27 -11.97 16.11
CA GLU A 119 13.71 -11.81 15.94
C GLU A 119 14.43 -13.15 15.82
N TYR A 120 15.18 -13.32 14.72
CA TYR A 120 15.93 -14.56 14.46
C TYR A 120 17.20 -14.64 15.30
N ASP A 121 17.33 -15.75 16.05
CA ASP A 121 18.52 -16.11 16.83
C ASP A 121 19.00 -17.51 16.37
N PRO A 122 20.19 -17.64 15.76
CA PRO A 122 20.69 -18.91 15.25
C PRO A 122 21.07 -19.89 16.38
N ASP A 123 21.28 -19.40 17.62
CA ASP A 123 21.64 -20.21 18.76
C ASP A 123 20.43 -20.80 19.49
N ARG A 124 19.22 -20.50 19.01
CA ARG A 124 17.95 -20.99 19.58
C ARG A 124 17.09 -21.67 18.52
N PRO A 125 16.26 -22.65 18.91
CA PRO A 125 15.21 -23.15 18.04
C PRO A 125 14.27 -22.01 17.65
N LEU A 126 13.72 -22.06 16.43
CA LEU A 126 12.68 -21.11 16.01
C LEU A 126 11.52 -21.13 17.03
N PRO A 127 11.08 -19.98 17.53
CA PRO A 127 9.94 -19.89 18.43
C PRO A 127 8.64 -20.27 17.71
N ASP A 128 7.56 -20.42 18.49
CA ASP A 128 6.23 -20.52 17.91
C ASP A 128 5.88 -19.25 17.14
N LEU A 129 5.07 -19.40 16.09
CA LEU A 129 4.61 -18.27 15.29
C LEU A 129 3.72 -17.34 16.11
N SER A 130 4.05 -16.07 16.07
CA SER A 130 3.13 -14.99 16.42
C SER A 130 2.20 -14.72 15.27
N TYR A 131 0.91 -14.52 15.57
CA TYR A 131 -0.13 -14.36 14.56
C TYR A 131 -1.02 -13.18 14.88
N SER A 132 -1.34 -12.42 13.84
CA SER A 132 -2.27 -11.28 13.88
C SER A 132 -3.37 -11.47 12.82
N ARG A 133 -4.58 -11.04 13.16
CA ARG A 133 -5.70 -10.91 12.23
C ARG A 133 -6.45 -9.63 12.53
N SER A 134 -6.59 -8.79 11.52
CA SER A 134 -7.33 -7.54 11.60
C SER A 134 -8.34 -7.43 10.47
N SER A 135 -9.41 -6.69 10.71
CA SER A 135 -10.36 -6.30 9.69
C SER A 135 -11.01 -4.98 10.06
N SER A 136 -10.83 -3.96 9.22
CA SER A 136 -11.42 -2.63 9.45
C SER A 136 -11.45 -1.81 8.16
N LEU A 137 -12.12 -0.66 8.21
CA LEU A 137 -11.93 0.38 7.20
C LEU A 137 -10.48 0.83 7.17
N GLY A 138 -9.97 1.07 5.98
CA GLY A 138 -8.69 1.74 5.74
C GLY A 138 -8.85 3.25 5.59
N ASP A 139 -7.81 3.88 5.03
CA ASP A 139 -7.81 5.32 4.80
C ASP A 139 -8.63 5.68 3.55
N LEU A 140 -9.60 6.58 3.71
CA LEU A 140 -10.43 7.09 2.61
C LEU A 140 -9.59 7.93 1.65
N LYS A 141 -9.89 7.84 0.34
CA LYS A 141 -9.29 8.73 -0.67
C LYS A 141 -10.41 9.49 -1.39
N LEU A 142 -10.22 10.80 -1.54
CA LEU A 142 -11.04 11.67 -2.37
C LEU A 142 -10.16 12.24 -3.47
N ILE A 143 -10.48 11.98 -4.72
CA ILE A 143 -9.67 12.34 -5.88
C ILE A 143 -10.54 13.08 -6.88
N GLY A 144 -10.13 14.29 -7.27
CA GLY A 144 -10.68 15.05 -8.39
C GLY A 144 -9.80 14.85 -9.62
N SER A 145 -10.39 14.81 -10.80
CA SER A 145 -9.68 14.75 -12.07
C SER A 145 -10.24 15.80 -13.03
N TYR A 146 -9.35 16.40 -13.82
CA TYR A 146 -9.72 17.33 -14.89
C TYR A 146 -9.08 16.88 -16.21
N GLN A 147 -9.88 16.75 -17.27
CA GLN A 147 -9.45 16.28 -18.59
C GLN A 147 -9.88 17.19 -19.76
N GLY A 148 -10.29 18.42 -19.47
CA GLY A 148 -10.72 19.41 -20.47
C GLY A 148 -9.56 20.13 -21.20
N PHE A 149 -8.33 19.61 -21.18
CA PHE A 149 -7.18 20.24 -21.84
C PHE A 149 -7.19 20.07 -23.36
N LEU A 150 -7.73 18.97 -23.84
CA LEU A 150 -7.78 18.62 -25.25
C LEU A 150 -9.23 18.34 -25.67
N PRO A 151 -9.60 18.64 -26.92
CA PRO A 151 -10.97 18.38 -27.43
C PRO A 151 -11.38 16.90 -27.37
N ALA A 152 -10.40 15.98 -27.33
CA ALA A 152 -10.64 14.54 -27.21
C ALA A 152 -10.82 14.07 -25.75
N HIS A 153 -10.69 14.96 -24.74
CA HIS A 153 -10.77 14.67 -23.30
C HIS A 153 -9.90 13.48 -22.85
N ASN A 154 -8.79 13.24 -23.56
CA ASN A 154 -7.94 12.07 -23.38
C ASN A 154 -6.65 12.34 -22.60
N LEU A 155 -6.42 13.56 -22.14
CA LEU A 155 -5.36 13.99 -21.24
C LEU A 155 -5.96 14.55 -19.96
N GLY A 156 -5.67 13.95 -18.82
CA GLY A 156 -6.18 14.42 -17.54
C GLY A 156 -5.10 14.55 -16.47
N VAL A 157 -5.38 15.40 -15.50
CA VAL A 157 -4.63 15.53 -14.25
C VAL A 157 -5.51 15.11 -13.09
N GLN A 158 -4.88 14.58 -12.04
CA GLN A 158 -5.54 14.13 -10.82
C GLN A 158 -4.96 14.87 -9.62
N PHE A 159 -5.82 15.24 -8.71
CA PHE A 159 -5.45 15.80 -7.42
C PHE A 159 -6.40 15.28 -6.35
N GLY A 160 -5.84 14.88 -5.22
CA GLY A 160 -6.65 14.25 -4.19
C GLY A 160 -6.01 14.26 -2.84
N VAL A 161 -6.77 13.79 -1.88
CA VAL A 161 -6.33 13.63 -0.49
C VAL A 161 -6.68 12.23 0.01
N LYS A 162 -5.76 11.63 0.77
CA LYS A 162 -6.03 10.48 1.61
C LYS A 162 -6.27 10.96 3.03
N LEU A 163 -7.33 10.51 3.67
CA LEU A 163 -7.71 10.87 5.04
C LEU A 163 -7.42 9.72 6.01
N PRO A 164 -6.91 9.99 7.22
CA PRO A 164 -6.55 8.98 8.22
C PRO A 164 -7.79 8.42 8.93
N THR A 165 -8.61 7.67 8.22
CA THR A 165 -9.85 7.08 8.74
C THR A 165 -9.67 5.63 9.21
N GLY A 166 -8.62 4.96 8.79
CA GLY A 166 -8.26 3.61 9.21
C GLY A 166 -7.62 3.59 10.60
N GLN A 167 -7.57 2.41 11.21
CA GLN A 167 -6.82 2.18 12.43
C GLN A 167 -5.31 2.30 12.14
N TYR A 168 -4.56 2.99 13.00
CA TYR A 168 -3.14 3.27 12.83
C TYR A 168 -2.36 3.24 14.15
N GLY A 169 -1.04 3.42 14.06
CA GLY A 169 -0.14 3.43 15.22
C GLY A 169 -0.06 2.07 15.90
N THR A 170 -0.56 1.95 17.11
CA THR A 170 -0.56 0.72 17.92
C THR A 170 -1.96 0.12 18.10
N ALA A 171 -2.89 0.41 17.20
CA ALA A 171 -4.29 0.02 17.34
C ALA A 171 -4.54 -1.48 17.13
N VAL A 172 -3.78 -2.14 16.26
CA VAL A 172 -3.88 -3.58 15.98
C VAL A 172 -2.69 -4.31 16.59
N ASN A 173 -2.97 -5.41 17.32
CA ASN A 173 -1.97 -6.20 18.03
C ASN A 173 -1.91 -7.64 17.52
N PHE A 174 -0.81 -8.34 17.81
CA PHE A 174 -0.77 -9.78 17.65
C PHE A 174 -1.80 -10.46 18.58
N ASN A 175 -2.52 -11.44 18.03
CA ASN A 175 -3.60 -12.13 18.73
C ASN A 175 -3.11 -13.40 19.45
N ARG A 176 -2.03 -14.03 18.96
CA ARG A 176 -1.49 -15.30 19.42
C ARG A 176 0.03 -15.36 19.28
N GLY A 177 0.64 -16.31 19.96
CA GLY A 177 2.06 -16.58 19.93
C GLY A 177 2.87 -15.76 20.93
N PRO A 178 4.20 -15.82 20.87
CA PRO A 178 5.09 -15.11 21.79
C PRO A 178 4.87 -13.60 21.87
N ASN A 179 4.50 -12.98 20.75
CA ASN A 179 4.25 -11.53 20.67
C ASN A 179 2.79 -11.15 20.98
N ALA A 180 1.95 -12.08 21.49
CA ALA A 180 0.55 -11.78 21.76
C ALA A 180 0.37 -10.55 22.67
N GLY A 181 -0.46 -9.59 22.22
CA GLY A 181 -0.70 -8.32 22.92
C GLY A 181 0.28 -7.20 22.55
N THR A 182 1.37 -7.46 21.83
CA THR A 182 2.24 -6.39 21.32
C THR A 182 1.64 -5.80 20.03
N PRO A 183 1.88 -4.51 19.75
CA PRO A 183 1.41 -3.87 18.54
C PRO A 183 1.98 -4.53 17.27
N LEU A 184 1.15 -4.62 16.25
CA LEU A 184 1.57 -4.90 14.89
C LEU A 184 2.22 -3.65 14.28
N ASP A 185 3.14 -3.83 13.36
CA ASP A 185 3.86 -2.73 12.73
C ASP A 185 2.96 -1.67 12.15
N ALA A 186 3.42 -0.41 12.20
CA ALA A 186 2.66 0.73 11.71
C ALA A 186 2.34 0.61 10.21
N SER A 187 3.23 0.01 9.43
CA SER A 187 3.05 -0.25 8.01
C SER A 187 2.01 -1.34 7.72
N LEU A 188 1.74 -2.23 8.67
CA LEU A 188 0.73 -3.28 8.59
C LEU A 188 -0.60 -2.89 9.24
N GLN A 189 -0.70 -1.72 9.84
CA GLN A 189 -1.99 -1.21 10.32
C GLN A 189 -2.92 -0.91 9.12
N PRO A 190 -4.25 -0.98 9.28
CA PRO A 190 -5.21 -0.68 8.20
C PRO A 190 -5.12 0.75 7.65
N GLY A 191 -4.67 1.70 8.44
CA GLY A 191 -4.41 3.08 8.08
C GLY A 191 -3.04 3.56 8.54
N THR A 192 -2.59 4.69 8.01
CA THR A 192 -1.26 5.25 8.29
C THR A 192 -1.29 6.39 9.32
N GLY A 193 -2.48 6.86 9.70
CA GLY A 193 -2.64 8.04 10.57
C GLY A 193 -2.27 9.37 9.92
N SER A 194 -1.80 9.37 8.67
CA SER A 194 -1.40 10.58 7.94
C SER A 194 -2.47 11.06 6.97
N THR A 195 -2.53 12.38 6.75
CA THR A 195 -3.22 12.97 5.60
C THR A 195 -2.21 13.11 4.48
N ASP A 196 -2.49 12.51 3.31
CA ASP A 196 -1.59 12.54 2.18
C ASP A 196 -2.18 13.36 1.03
N LEU A 197 -1.31 14.04 0.30
CA LEU A 197 -1.61 14.64 -0.99
C LEU A 197 -1.39 13.59 -2.08
N ILE A 198 -2.33 13.55 -3.04
CA ILE A 198 -2.27 12.70 -4.23
C ILE A 198 -2.25 13.61 -5.45
N LEU A 199 -1.25 13.44 -6.31
CA LEU A 199 -1.13 14.13 -7.60
C LEU A 199 -0.92 13.09 -8.68
N GLY A 200 -1.55 13.29 -9.85
CA GLY A 200 -1.40 12.35 -10.94
C GLY A 200 -1.73 12.98 -12.30
N ALA A 201 -1.42 12.21 -13.33
CA ALA A 201 -1.81 12.53 -14.70
C ALA A 201 -2.02 11.24 -15.47
N TYR A 202 -2.91 11.27 -16.44
CA TYR A 202 -3.16 10.15 -17.33
C TYR A 202 -3.36 10.64 -18.78
N TYR A 203 -3.04 9.74 -19.69
CA TYR A 203 -3.28 9.92 -21.12
C TYR A 203 -3.76 8.60 -21.68
N TYR A 204 -4.80 8.66 -22.52
CA TYR A 204 -5.27 7.51 -23.28
C TYR A 204 -5.50 7.89 -24.74
N GLN A 205 -5.27 6.95 -25.65
CA GLN A 205 -5.36 7.18 -27.07
C GLN A 205 -5.77 5.91 -27.81
N PRO A 206 -6.87 5.95 -28.61
CA PRO A 206 -7.11 4.93 -29.62
C PRO A 206 -6.02 5.02 -30.70
N ILE A 207 -5.32 3.91 -30.92
CA ILE A 207 -4.29 3.79 -31.97
C ILE A 207 -4.90 3.24 -33.24
N SER A 208 -5.91 2.41 -33.11
CA SER A 208 -6.68 1.84 -34.22
C SER A 208 -8.13 1.66 -33.79
N GLU A 209 -8.97 1.17 -34.70
CA GLU A 209 -10.39 0.87 -34.43
C GLU A 209 -10.60 -0.12 -33.27
N ASN A 210 -9.58 -0.94 -32.95
CA ASN A 210 -9.68 -2.00 -31.96
C ASN A 210 -8.57 -1.95 -30.91
N LEU A 211 -7.70 -0.96 -30.91
CA LEU A 211 -6.56 -0.92 -29.99
C LEU A 211 -6.43 0.45 -29.34
N ASP A 212 -6.58 0.47 -28.04
CA ASP A 212 -6.33 1.62 -27.18
C ASP A 212 -5.06 1.43 -26.37
N ILE A 213 -4.35 2.53 -26.15
CA ILE A 213 -3.26 2.60 -25.18
C ILE A 213 -3.61 3.59 -24.08
N MET A 214 -3.02 3.36 -22.91
CA MET A 214 -3.12 4.25 -21.76
C MET A 214 -1.80 4.35 -21.03
N ILE A 215 -1.55 5.51 -20.43
CA ILE A 215 -0.45 5.76 -19.50
C ILE A 215 -1.05 6.54 -18.33
N ASN A 216 -0.68 6.13 -17.11
CA ASN A 216 -1.08 6.80 -15.88
C ASN A 216 0.13 6.90 -14.96
N GLY A 217 0.28 8.04 -14.29
CA GLY A 217 1.26 8.25 -13.24
C GLY A 217 0.62 8.92 -12.04
N GLN A 218 0.92 8.43 -10.83
CA GLN A 218 0.43 9.00 -9.59
C GLN A 218 1.56 9.09 -8.56
N PHE A 219 1.61 10.20 -7.84
CA PHE A 219 2.48 10.45 -6.68
C PHE A 219 1.61 10.68 -5.45
N GLN A 220 1.97 10.03 -4.34
CA GLN A 220 1.33 10.21 -3.04
C GLN A 220 2.38 10.51 -1.98
N SER A 221 2.13 11.53 -1.14
CA SER A 221 3.04 11.95 -0.06
C SER A 221 2.24 12.44 1.14
N ALA A 222 2.68 12.05 2.35
CA ALA A 222 2.12 12.55 3.58
C ALA A 222 2.46 14.05 3.76
N VAL A 223 1.40 14.88 3.87
CA VAL A 223 1.52 16.32 4.13
C VAL A 223 1.17 16.68 5.58
N LYS A 224 0.52 15.77 6.30
CA LYS A 224 0.30 15.82 7.75
C LYS A 224 0.50 14.42 8.31
N GLU A 225 1.64 14.22 8.88
CA GLU A 225 2.12 12.97 9.49
C GLU A 225 1.91 12.98 11.01
N ARG A 226 2.44 11.91 11.66
CA ARG A 226 2.37 11.69 13.11
C ARG A 226 3.75 11.68 13.78
N LEU A 227 4.77 12.24 13.15
CA LEU A 227 6.13 12.29 13.70
C LEU A 227 6.14 12.97 15.08
N ASP A 228 7.01 12.47 15.97
CA ASP A 228 7.18 12.94 17.36
C ASP A 228 5.92 12.83 18.24
N GLN A 229 4.91 12.02 17.85
CA GLN A 229 3.71 11.80 18.64
C GLN A 229 3.83 10.47 19.43
N PRO A 230 3.84 10.49 20.77
CA PRO A 230 3.96 9.29 21.57
C PRO A 230 2.95 8.20 21.17
N GLY A 231 3.43 6.98 20.89
CA GLY A 231 2.62 5.84 20.47
C GLY A 231 2.08 5.90 19.04
N ASN A 232 2.41 6.97 18.28
CA ASN A 232 1.98 7.14 16.89
C ASN A 232 3.07 7.76 16.01
N ASP A 233 4.33 7.78 16.45
CA ASP A 233 5.45 8.40 15.74
C ASP A 233 5.75 7.66 14.43
N TYR A 234 5.03 8.05 13.38
CA TYR A 234 5.07 7.40 12.08
C TYR A 234 4.73 8.37 10.95
N ARG A 235 5.46 8.25 9.85
CA ARG A 235 5.18 8.87 8.55
C ARG A 235 5.41 7.83 7.45
N PRO A 236 4.38 7.50 6.63
CA PRO A 236 4.57 6.63 5.49
C PRO A 236 5.50 7.25 4.45
N GLY A 237 6.30 6.44 3.82
CA GLY A 237 7.13 6.82 2.68
C GLY A 237 6.30 7.34 1.51
N ASN A 238 6.90 8.18 0.69
CA ASN A 238 6.25 8.63 -0.53
C ASN A 238 6.12 7.46 -1.51
N SER A 239 5.04 7.43 -2.28
CA SER A 239 4.85 6.42 -3.32
C SER A 239 4.66 7.04 -4.70
N VAL A 240 5.23 6.38 -5.70
CA VAL A 240 5.05 6.66 -7.12
C VAL A 240 4.52 5.41 -7.78
N THR A 241 3.43 5.53 -8.52
CA THR A 241 2.93 4.47 -9.40
C THR A 241 2.95 4.98 -10.84
N LEU A 242 3.44 4.14 -11.75
CA LEU A 242 3.40 4.40 -13.18
C LEU A 242 2.80 3.17 -13.85
N SER A 243 1.79 3.38 -14.68
CA SER A 243 1.12 2.30 -15.41
C SER A 243 1.08 2.64 -16.89
N ALA A 244 1.39 1.66 -17.72
CA ALA A 244 1.21 1.73 -19.16
C ALA A 244 0.45 0.48 -19.60
N GLY A 245 -0.55 0.62 -20.46
CA GLY A 245 -1.39 -0.51 -20.85
C GLY A 245 -1.95 -0.40 -22.24
N MET A 246 -2.43 -1.55 -22.72
CA MET A 246 -3.17 -1.65 -23.97
C MET A 246 -4.45 -2.44 -23.77
N ARG A 247 -5.47 -2.09 -24.51
CA ARG A 247 -6.80 -2.70 -24.54
C ARG A 247 -7.13 -3.10 -25.96
N TYR A 248 -7.58 -4.33 -26.18
CA TYR A 248 -7.98 -4.81 -27.51
C TYR A 248 -9.49 -4.98 -27.56
N GLU A 249 -10.18 -4.07 -28.28
CA GLU A 249 -11.63 -3.91 -28.30
C GLU A 249 -12.30 -4.49 -29.55
N ALA A 250 -11.70 -5.46 -30.20
CA ALA A 250 -12.27 -6.08 -31.40
C ALA A 250 -13.59 -6.85 -31.14
N HIS A 251 -13.91 -7.15 -29.90
CA HIS A 251 -15.14 -7.85 -29.53
C HIS A 251 -16.01 -6.99 -28.61
N PRO A 252 -17.32 -6.85 -28.87
CA PRO A 252 -18.18 -5.91 -28.15
C PRO A 252 -18.37 -6.22 -26.65
N ASN A 253 -18.13 -7.48 -26.22
CA ASN A 253 -18.36 -7.92 -24.84
C ASN A 253 -17.07 -8.31 -24.11
N TRP A 254 -15.94 -8.45 -24.77
CA TRP A 254 -14.69 -8.94 -24.20
C TRP A 254 -13.53 -8.06 -24.63
N VAL A 255 -12.85 -7.50 -23.68
CA VAL A 255 -11.70 -6.62 -23.89
C VAL A 255 -10.49 -7.19 -23.15
N PRO A 256 -9.65 -8.00 -23.84
CA PRO A 256 -8.36 -8.40 -23.30
C PRO A 256 -7.47 -7.18 -23.10
N GLN A 257 -6.71 -7.19 -22.04
CA GLN A 257 -5.82 -6.09 -21.65
C GLN A 257 -4.47 -6.63 -21.20
N LEU A 258 -3.45 -5.79 -21.38
CA LEU A 258 -2.13 -6.02 -20.83
C LEU A 258 -1.62 -4.70 -20.24
N GLN A 259 -1.15 -4.72 -19.00
CA GLN A 259 -0.60 -3.54 -18.34
C GLN A 259 0.81 -3.85 -17.79
N LEU A 260 1.64 -2.83 -17.77
CA LEU A 260 2.89 -2.75 -17.03
C LEU A 260 2.67 -1.77 -15.89
N ASN A 261 2.90 -2.19 -14.65
CA ASN A 261 2.68 -1.36 -13.47
C ASN A 261 3.98 -1.30 -12.67
N LEU A 262 4.55 -0.11 -12.56
CA LEU A 262 5.71 0.19 -11.73
C LEU A 262 5.23 0.83 -10.43
N LEU A 263 5.66 0.29 -9.31
CA LEU A 263 5.51 0.86 -7.98
C LEU A 263 6.88 1.16 -7.40
N HIS A 264 7.06 2.37 -6.90
CA HIS A 264 8.20 2.75 -6.06
C HIS A 264 7.69 3.35 -4.76
N LYS A 265 8.24 2.90 -3.63
CA LYS A 265 8.00 3.46 -2.30
C LYS A 265 9.33 3.83 -1.66
N SER A 266 9.43 5.05 -1.11
CA SER A 266 10.56 5.48 -0.28
C SER A 266 10.39 5.02 1.16
N ALA A 267 11.46 5.15 1.97
CA ALA A 267 11.46 4.74 3.38
C ALA A 267 10.34 5.41 4.19
N ASP A 268 9.73 4.63 5.06
CA ASP A 268 8.89 5.14 6.14
C ASP A 268 9.77 5.84 7.20
N GLN A 269 9.22 6.69 8.04
CA GLN A 269 9.93 7.50 9.02
C GLN A 269 9.22 7.48 10.38
N GLY A 270 9.98 7.76 11.45
CA GLY A 270 9.49 7.80 12.82
C GLY A 270 9.88 6.57 13.64
N ALA A 271 9.65 6.60 14.95
CA ALA A 271 10.04 5.53 15.86
C ALA A 271 9.24 4.23 15.67
N LEU A 272 8.08 4.29 15.00
CA LEU A 272 7.27 3.12 14.65
C LEU A 272 7.50 2.66 13.20
N ALA A 273 8.49 3.23 12.50
CA ALA A 273 8.79 2.86 11.13
C ALA A 273 9.89 1.80 11.08
N ASP A 274 9.66 0.78 10.29
CA ASP A 274 10.73 -0.08 9.83
C ASP A 274 11.42 0.58 8.63
N VAL A 275 12.42 1.38 8.91
CA VAL A 275 13.09 2.19 7.89
C VAL A 275 13.76 1.33 6.81
N PRO A 276 14.53 0.26 7.15
CA PRO A 276 15.22 -0.54 6.13
C PRO A 276 14.27 -1.40 5.29
N ASP A 277 13.15 -1.88 5.87
CA ASP A 277 12.31 -2.90 5.25
C ASP A 277 11.03 -2.32 4.59
N THR A 278 11.02 -1.01 4.28
CA THR A 278 9.86 -0.33 3.68
C THR A 278 10.14 0.31 2.32
N VAL A 279 11.40 0.28 1.86
CA VAL A 279 11.79 0.81 0.55
C VAL A 279 11.71 -0.28 -0.50
N GLY A 280 11.18 0.07 -1.67
CA GLY A 280 11.21 -0.87 -2.77
C GLY A 280 10.71 -0.32 -4.08
N THR A 281 11.14 -1.00 -5.14
CA THR A 281 10.68 -0.79 -6.51
C THR A 281 10.23 -2.13 -7.07
N VAL A 282 9.01 -2.19 -7.59
CA VAL A 282 8.44 -3.41 -8.17
C VAL A 282 7.84 -3.09 -9.53
N LEU A 283 8.12 -3.93 -10.53
CA LEU A 283 7.47 -3.90 -11.84
C LEU A 283 6.62 -5.15 -12.00
N TYR A 284 5.36 -4.95 -12.33
CA TYR A 284 4.39 -6.00 -12.65
C TYR A 284 4.03 -6.01 -14.12
N VAL A 285 3.84 -7.21 -14.67
CA VAL A 285 3.09 -7.45 -15.90
C VAL A 285 1.71 -7.94 -15.51
N SER A 286 0.68 -7.29 -16.01
CA SER A 286 -0.70 -7.51 -15.56
C SER A 286 -1.61 -7.83 -16.75
N PRO A 287 -1.69 -9.11 -17.18
CA PRO A 287 -2.73 -9.53 -18.10
C PRO A 287 -4.10 -9.45 -17.44
N GLY A 288 -5.09 -9.02 -18.19
CA GLY A 288 -6.45 -8.87 -17.70
C GLY A 288 -7.52 -9.02 -18.77
N LEU A 289 -8.74 -9.08 -18.31
CA LEU A 289 -9.93 -9.17 -19.15
C LEU A 289 -11.03 -8.33 -18.54
N THR A 290 -11.63 -7.46 -19.35
CA THR A 290 -12.89 -6.78 -19.02
C THR A 290 -14.02 -7.40 -19.83
N ALA A 291 -15.18 -7.58 -19.21
CA ALA A 291 -16.36 -8.13 -19.82
C ALA A 291 -17.58 -7.22 -19.59
N ARG A 292 -18.33 -6.95 -20.64
CA ARG A 292 -19.65 -6.34 -20.53
C ARG A 292 -20.68 -7.42 -20.18
N LEU A 293 -21.16 -7.39 -18.94
CA LEU A 293 -22.13 -8.36 -18.42
C LEU A 293 -23.56 -7.95 -18.73
N LEU A 294 -23.85 -6.65 -18.62
CA LEU A 294 -25.11 -5.99 -18.96
C LEU A 294 -24.79 -4.63 -19.58
N PRO A 295 -25.75 -3.92 -20.20
CA PRO A 295 -25.49 -2.58 -20.79
C PRO A 295 -24.83 -1.59 -19.81
N GLN A 296 -25.18 -1.65 -18.51
CA GLN A 296 -24.63 -0.76 -17.49
C GLN A 296 -23.66 -1.46 -16.51
N LEU A 297 -23.48 -2.78 -16.64
CA LEU A 297 -22.64 -3.57 -15.74
C LEU A 297 -21.47 -4.18 -16.48
N GLN A 298 -20.27 -3.86 -16.05
CA GLN A 298 -19.04 -4.46 -16.53
C GLN A 298 -18.32 -5.14 -15.37
N GLY A 299 -17.56 -6.18 -15.69
CA GLY A 299 -16.69 -6.87 -14.74
C GLY A 299 -15.28 -6.97 -15.32
N TYR A 300 -14.28 -7.05 -14.45
CA TYR A 300 -12.91 -7.27 -14.86
C TYR A 300 -12.17 -8.20 -13.92
N VAL A 301 -11.13 -8.82 -14.44
CA VAL A 301 -10.16 -9.59 -13.68
C VAL A 301 -8.76 -9.32 -14.21
N PHE A 302 -7.80 -9.14 -13.29
CA PHE A 302 -6.38 -9.01 -13.61
C PHE A 302 -5.56 -9.92 -12.70
N ALA A 303 -4.50 -10.50 -13.27
CA ALA A 303 -3.42 -11.13 -12.51
C ALA A 303 -2.18 -10.24 -12.63
N GLN A 304 -1.64 -9.74 -11.53
CA GLN A 304 -0.40 -8.97 -11.52
C GLN A 304 0.76 -9.89 -11.17
N LEU A 305 1.69 -10.05 -12.10
CA LEU A 305 2.85 -10.93 -12.00
C LEU A 305 4.10 -10.06 -11.83
N PRO A 306 4.81 -10.11 -10.69
CA PRO A 306 6.04 -9.34 -10.52
C PRO A 306 7.13 -9.91 -11.43
N VAL A 307 7.70 -9.06 -12.28
CA VAL A 307 8.80 -9.40 -13.19
C VAL A 307 10.13 -8.78 -12.78
N TYR A 308 10.07 -7.79 -11.91
CA TYR A 308 11.25 -7.18 -11.30
C TYR A 308 10.90 -6.69 -9.91
N SER A 309 11.82 -6.86 -8.96
CA SER A 309 11.78 -6.22 -7.65
C SER A 309 13.18 -5.77 -7.27
N ASN A 310 13.27 -4.66 -6.52
CA ASN A 310 14.46 -4.25 -5.80
C ASN A 310 14.00 -3.68 -4.46
N LEU A 311 14.23 -4.46 -3.39
CA LEU A 311 13.71 -4.21 -2.05
C LEU A 311 14.87 -3.99 -1.10
N ASP A 312 14.85 -2.92 -0.33
CA ASP A 312 15.81 -2.73 0.77
C ASP A 312 15.41 -3.64 1.94
N GLY A 313 16.40 -4.08 2.73
CA GLY A 313 16.17 -4.98 3.86
C GLY A 313 15.56 -6.34 3.46
N TYR A 314 14.82 -6.97 4.38
CA TYR A 314 14.23 -8.30 4.21
C TYR A 314 12.72 -8.21 4.23
N GLN A 315 12.07 -8.35 3.08
CA GLN A 315 10.64 -8.09 2.94
C GLN A 315 9.88 -9.30 2.42
N LEU A 316 8.68 -9.56 2.95
CA LEU A 316 7.73 -10.49 2.36
C LEU A 316 7.18 -9.94 1.04
N PHE A 317 7.09 -10.81 0.05
CA PHE A 317 6.80 -10.45 -1.32
C PHE A 317 5.74 -11.38 -1.94
N PRO A 318 4.81 -10.85 -2.76
CA PRO A 318 3.81 -11.67 -3.42
C PRO A 318 4.38 -12.33 -4.68
N ARG A 319 4.04 -13.60 -4.91
CA ARG A 319 4.33 -14.28 -6.18
C ARG A 319 3.38 -13.85 -7.29
N PHE A 320 2.18 -13.45 -6.92
CA PHE A 320 1.18 -12.84 -7.79
C PHE A 320 0.14 -12.10 -6.96
N THR A 321 -0.58 -11.19 -7.62
CA THR A 321 -1.75 -10.51 -7.03
C THR A 321 -2.92 -10.69 -8.00
N VAL A 322 -4.13 -10.83 -7.48
CA VAL A 322 -5.35 -10.92 -8.28
C VAL A 322 -6.29 -9.80 -7.90
N SER A 323 -6.78 -9.08 -8.90
CA SER A 323 -7.82 -8.05 -8.75
C SER A 323 -9.06 -8.46 -9.54
N VAL A 324 -10.21 -8.41 -8.91
CA VAL A 324 -11.52 -8.68 -9.54
C VAL A 324 -12.45 -7.53 -9.19
N GLY A 325 -13.11 -6.97 -10.18
CA GLY A 325 -14.02 -5.85 -9.94
C GLY A 325 -15.28 -5.90 -10.77
N LEU A 326 -16.28 -5.18 -10.28
CA LEU A 326 -17.55 -4.89 -10.95
C LEU A 326 -17.74 -3.39 -10.99
N SER A 327 -18.23 -2.90 -12.12
CA SER A 327 -18.52 -1.49 -12.35
C SER A 327 -19.94 -1.34 -12.88
N TYR A 328 -20.76 -0.55 -12.18
CA TYR A 328 -22.13 -0.26 -12.55
C TYR A 328 -22.31 1.24 -12.81
N ALA A 329 -22.70 1.58 -14.03
CA ALA A 329 -22.98 2.97 -14.44
C ALA A 329 -24.48 3.28 -14.27
N PHE A 330 -24.80 4.46 -13.69
CA PHE A 330 -26.19 4.90 -13.48
C PHE A 330 -26.30 6.43 -13.56
N GLY A 331 -27.50 6.94 -13.84
CA GLY A 331 -27.76 8.37 -13.87
C GLY A 331 -27.19 9.13 -15.08
N GLY A 332 -26.68 8.44 -16.08
CA GLY A 332 -26.39 9.03 -17.39
C GLY A 332 -27.71 9.29 -18.14
N HIS A 333 -27.82 10.37 -18.88
CA HIS A 333 -28.94 10.57 -19.79
C HIS A 333 -28.84 9.48 -20.85
N SER A 334 -29.84 8.58 -20.87
CA SER A 334 -30.02 7.72 -22.04
C SER A 334 -30.26 8.62 -23.25
N PRO A 335 -29.62 8.37 -24.40
CA PRO A 335 -29.82 9.15 -25.60
C PRO A 335 -31.24 9.09 -26.09
#